data_41250cd59cd4be19a889688edc06bbc7
#
_entry.id   41250cd59cd4be19a889688edc06bbc7
#
_cell.length_a   1.000
_cell.length_b   1.000
_cell.length_c   1.000
_cell.angle_alpha   90.00
_cell.angle_beta   90.00
_cell.angle_gamma   90.00
#
_symmetry.space_group_name_H-M   'P 1'
#
loop_
_entity.id
_entity.type
_entity.pdbx_description
1 polymer ?
#
loop_
_entity_poly.entity_id
_entity_poly.type
_entity_poly.pdbx_seq_one_letter_code
_entity_poly.pdbx_strand_id
1 'polypeptide(L)'
;GAASQLGVYVTFIVACFAGFTPQEAAAIGIIGGADGPVTIYLTATLANHLLPMIAVAAYSYMALVPLIQPPLIHLLTTKKERSIEMHQLRVVTRKEKIIFPIVVILFTCLLFPSIAPLLGMFMLGNLLRESGVTNRLSDTAQNSMMNMFTLLLGISIGSRTAGNEFLQIDTLIILGLGLLAFCISTIGGL
;
A
#
# COMPACT_ATOMS: atom_id res chain seq x y z
N GLY A 1 -8.29 -6.86 -8.19
CA GLY A 1 -7.88 -5.67 -7.42
C GLY A 1 -8.75 -5.43 -6.18
N ALA A 2 -10.09 -5.35 -6.30
CA ALA A 2 -10.96 -5.10 -5.14
C ALA A 2 -10.89 -6.25 -4.12
N ALA A 3 -10.87 -7.49 -4.55
CA ALA A 3 -10.80 -8.65 -3.68
C ALA A 3 -9.45 -8.77 -2.95
N SER A 4 -8.37 -8.28 -3.54
CA SER A 4 -7.05 -8.22 -2.86
C SER A 4 -7.02 -7.24 -1.68
N GLN A 5 -8.02 -6.39 -1.51
CA GLN A 5 -8.14 -5.51 -0.33
C GLN A 5 -8.87 -6.17 0.85
N LEU A 6 -9.36 -7.41 0.70
CA LEU A 6 -10.02 -8.14 1.81
C LEU A 6 -9.13 -8.26 3.05
N GLY A 7 -7.82 -8.43 2.86
CA GLY A 7 -6.87 -8.47 3.97
C GLY A 7 -6.89 -7.20 4.84
N VAL A 8 -7.06 -6.04 4.24
CA VAL A 8 -7.17 -4.76 4.97
C VAL A 8 -8.37 -4.79 5.92
N TYR A 9 -9.55 -5.15 5.40
CA TYR A 9 -10.79 -5.15 6.19
C TYR A 9 -10.80 -6.23 7.26
N VAL A 10 -10.39 -7.45 6.92
CA VAL A 10 -10.33 -8.55 7.89
C VAL A 10 -9.36 -8.22 9.02
N THR A 11 -8.19 -7.71 8.69
CA THR A 11 -7.19 -7.34 9.71
C THR A 11 -7.63 -6.16 10.57
N PHE A 12 -8.33 -5.18 9.99
CA PHE A 12 -8.96 -4.11 10.77
C PHE A 12 -9.88 -4.68 11.85
N ILE A 13 -10.78 -5.61 11.46
CA ILE A 13 -11.72 -6.24 12.40
C ILE A 13 -10.97 -7.02 13.48
N VAL A 14 -9.98 -7.84 13.09
CA VAL A 14 -9.19 -8.65 14.04
C VAL A 14 -8.39 -7.76 15.00
N ALA A 15 -7.81 -6.65 14.51
CA ALA A 15 -7.10 -5.69 15.35
C ALA A 15 -8.02 -5.01 16.38
N CYS A 16 -9.26 -4.67 16.00
CA CYS A 16 -10.25 -4.16 16.95
C CYS A 16 -10.56 -5.18 18.03
N PHE A 17 -10.70 -6.46 17.69
CA PHE A 17 -10.90 -7.53 18.68
C PHE A 17 -9.66 -7.78 19.55
N ALA A 18 -8.47 -7.51 19.05
CA ALA A 18 -7.22 -7.59 19.80
C ALA A 18 -7.04 -6.42 20.80
N GLY A 19 -7.96 -5.44 20.80
CA GLY A 19 -7.95 -4.33 21.76
C GLY A 19 -7.38 -3.01 21.24
N PHE A 20 -7.00 -2.95 19.96
CA PHE A 20 -6.58 -1.69 19.33
C PHE A 20 -7.76 -0.76 19.07
N THR A 21 -7.53 0.53 19.18
CA THR A 21 -8.52 1.54 18.78
C THR A 21 -8.83 1.45 17.29
N PRO A 22 -9.99 1.93 16.83
CA PRO A 22 -10.32 1.91 15.39
C PRO A 22 -9.28 2.61 14.50
N GLN A 23 -8.66 3.67 14.99
CA GLN A 23 -7.60 4.40 14.29
C GLN A 23 -6.33 3.55 14.14
N GLU A 24 -5.90 2.91 15.22
CA GLU A 24 -4.76 1.99 15.22
C GLU A 24 -5.04 0.75 14.35
N ALA A 25 -6.23 0.18 14.48
CA ALA A 25 -6.67 -0.96 13.68
C ALA A 25 -6.67 -0.64 12.18
N ALA A 26 -7.08 0.58 11.79
CA ALA A 26 -7.01 1.03 10.39
C ALA A 26 -5.56 1.16 9.91
N ALA A 27 -4.67 1.69 10.76
CA ALA A 27 -3.25 1.81 10.46
C ALA A 27 -2.55 0.43 10.36
N ILE A 28 -2.97 -0.55 11.15
CA ILE A 28 -2.47 -1.94 11.07
C ILE A 28 -3.03 -2.65 9.83
N GLY A 29 -4.34 -2.52 9.60
CA GLY A 29 -5.03 -3.19 8.49
C GLY A 29 -4.49 -2.81 7.12
N ILE A 30 -4.11 -1.52 6.93
CA ILE A 30 -3.63 -1.02 5.63
C ILE A 30 -2.33 -1.68 5.16
N ILE A 31 -1.57 -2.33 6.05
CA ILE A 31 -0.38 -3.13 5.70
C ILE A 31 -0.75 -4.17 4.63
N GLY A 32 -1.95 -4.75 4.72
CA GLY A 32 -2.46 -5.72 3.75
C GLY A 32 -2.64 -5.18 2.33
N GLY A 33 -2.70 -3.87 2.15
CA GLY A 33 -2.73 -3.24 0.84
C GLY A 33 -1.40 -3.31 0.08
N ALA A 34 -0.31 -3.71 0.76
CA ALA A 34 1.05 -3.79 0.23
C ALA A 34 1.53 -2.47 -0.43
N ASP A 35 1.10 -1.33 0.12
CA ASP A 35 1.46 0.01 -0.33
C ASP A 35 2.15 0.77 0.82
N GLY A 36 3.49 0.85 0.74
CA GLY A 36 4.30 1.50 1.77
C GLY A 36 3.97 2.97 1.98
N PRO A 37 3.97 3.81 0.94
CA PRO A 37 3.63 5.24 1.06
C PRO A 37 2.25 5.50 1.65
N VAL A 38 1.22 4.75 1.24
CA VAL A 38 -0.14 4.86 1.81
C VAL A 38 -0.16 4.43 3.27
N THR A 39 0.54 3.35 3.61
CA THR A 39 0.67 2.87 5.00
C THR A 39 1.29 3.93 5.89
N ILE A 40 2.38 4.57 5.45
CA ILE A 40 3.04 5.65 6.19
C ILE A 40 2.12 6.86 6.36
N TYR A 41 1.48 7.30 5.28
CA TYR A 41 0.57 8.45 5.31
C TYR A 41 -0.60 8.23 6.28
N LEU A 42 -1.25 7.08 6.18
CA LEU A 42 -2.40 6.75 7.01
C LEU A 42 -2.00 6.60 8.49
N THR A 43 -0.90 5.90 8.76
CA THR A 43 -0.41 5.71 10.12
C THR A 43 0.03 7.03 10.75
N ALA A 44 0.73 7.88 10.01
CA ALA A 44 1.14 9.20 10.50
C ALA A 44 -0.07 10.08 10.86
N THR A 45 -1.20 9.90 10.17
CA THR A 45 -2.43 10.68 10.38
C THR A 45 -3.28 10.10 11.51
N LEU A 46 -3.44 8.77 11.59
CA LEU A 46 -4.38 8.11 12.50
C LEU A 46 -3.74 7.60 13.78
N ALA A 47 -2.48 7.11 13.72
CA ALA A 47 -1.80 6.44 14.83
C ALA A 47 -0.28 6.71 14.80
N ASN A 48 0.13 7.98 14.88
CA ASN A 48 1.52 8.42 14.73
C ASN A 48 2.50 7.71 15.68
N HIS A 49 2.05 7.34 16.87
CA HIS A 49 2.87 6.60 17.85
C HIS A 49 3.24 5.21 17.38
N LEU A 50 2.42 4.56 16.52
CA LEU A 50 2.71 3.25 15.94
C LEU A 50 3.53 3.35 14.63
N LEU A 51 3.83 4.55 14.15
CA LEU A 51 4.47 4.74 12.85
C LEU A 51 5.77 3.96 12.66
N PRO A 52 6.73 3.92 13.60
CA PRO A 52 7.96 3.16 13.44
C PRO A 52 7.69 1.65 13.26
N MET A 53 6.81 1.09 14.10
CA MET A 53 6.49 -0.35 14.11
C MET A 53 5.76 -0.77 12.83
N ILE A 54 4.74 -0.02 12.43
CA ILE A 54 3.94 -0.30 11.23
C ILE A 54 4.79 -0.10 9.97
N ALA A 55 5.65 0.92 9.92
CA ALA A 55 6.55 1.12 8.79
C ALA A 55 7.52 -0.04 8.62
N VAL A 56 8.17 -0.49 9.69
CA VAL A 56 9.07 -1.65 9.63
C VAL A 56 8.31 -2.90 9.21
N ALA A 57 7.11 -3.15 9.76
CA ALA A 57 6.27 -4.27 9.37
C ALA A 57 5.95 -4.22 7.85
N ALA A 58 5.40 -3.12 7.37
CA ALA A 58 4.98 -2.95 5.98
C ALA A 58 6.14 -3.16 4.99
N TYR A 59 7.27 -2.49 5.20
CA TYR A 59 8.41 -2.62 4.31
C TYR A 59 9.10 -3.99 4.40
N SER A 60 9.13 -4.60 5.59
CA SER A 60 9.64 -5.97 5.75
C SER A 60 8.80 -6.97 4.96
N TYR A 61 7.48 -6.89 5.04
CA TYR A 61 6.59 -7.77 4.28
C TYR A 61 6.66 -7.52 2.78
N MET A 62 6.76 -6.26 2.34
CA MET A 62 6.99 -5.96 0.93
C MET A 62 8.28 -6.57 0.39
N ALA A 63 9.36 -6.55 1.19
CA ALA A 63 10.62 -7.20 0.83
C ALA A 63 10.49 -8.74 0.80
N LEU A 64 9.60 -9.32 1.61
CA LEU A 64 9.35 -10.76 1.69
C LEU A 64 8.31 -11.26 0.68
N VAL A 65 7.66 -10.38 -0.11
CA VAL A 65 6.68 -10.75 -1.15
C VAL A 65 7.17 -11.91 -2.04
N PRO A 66 8.38 -11.89 -2.60
CA PRO A 66 8.86 -12.97 -3.45
C PRO A 66 8.99 -14.33 -2.74
N LEU A 67 9.06 -14.33 -1.41
CA LEU A 67 9.15 -15.55 -0.59
C LEU A 67 7.78 -16.03 -0.12
N ILE A 68 6.86 -15.12 0.18
CA ILE A 68 5.55 -15.44 0.77
C ILE A 68 4.51 -15.77 -0.33
N GLN A 69 4.45 -14.98 -1.39
CA GLN A 69 3.40 -15.16 -2.42
C GLN A 69 3.51 -16.46 -3.21
N PRO A 70 4.68 -16.89 -3.74
CA PRO A 70 4.74 -18.09 -4.56
C PRO A 70 4.27 -19.36 -3.83
N PRO A 71 4.66 -19.66 -2.58
CA PRO A 71 4.12 -20.80 -1.84
C PRO A 71 2.60 -20.75 -1.65
N LEU A 72 2.05 -19.56 -1.32
CA LEU A 72 0.60 -19.39 -1.16
C LEU A 72 -0.13 -19.62 -2.50
N ILE A 73 0.38 -19.07 -3.58
CA ILE A 73 -0.19 -19.26 -4.91
C ILE A 73 -0.14 -20.74 -5.30
N HIS A 74 1.00 -21.42 -5.08
CA HIS A 74 1.13 -22.84 -5.38
C HIS A 74 0.21 -23.74 -4.55
N LEU A 75 -0.04 -23.37 -3.31
CA LEU A 75 -0.93 -24.11 -2.41
C LEU A 75 -2.40 -23.99 -2.82
N LEU A 76 -2.81 -22.82 -3.28
CA LEU A 76 -4.21 -22.47 -3.54
C LEU A 76 -4.66 -22.66 -4.99
N THR A 77 -3.71 -22.74 -5.94
CA THR A 77 -4.02 -22.79 -7.36
C THR A 77 -3.41 -24.01 -8.05
N THR A 78 -4.12 -24.52 -9.05
CA THR A 78 -3.63 -25.60 -9.90
C THR A 78 -2.69 -25.07 -11.00
N LYS A 79 -1.90 -25.97 -11.63
CA LYS A 79 -1.06 -25.60 -12.78
C LYS A 79 -1.87 -25.01 -13.93
N LYS A 80 -3.11 -25.49 -14.13
CA LYS A 80 -4.00 -25.05 -15.21
C LYS A 80 -4.48 -23.61 -14.97
N GLU A 81 -4.85 -23.28 -13.75
CA GLU A 81 -5.26 -21.91 -13.36
C GLU A 81 -4.11 -20.91 -13.52
N ARG A 82 -2.90 -21.29 -13.12
CA ARG A 82 -1.71 -20.44 -13.27
C ARG A 82 -1.27 -20.21 -14.72
N SER A 83 -1.72 -21.05 -15.66
CA SER A 83 -1.41 -20.89 -17.09
C SER A 83 -2.42 -20.03 -17.86
N ILE A 84 -3.44 -19.48 -17.17
CA ILE A 84 -4.44 -18.61 -17.80
C ILE A 84 -3.80 -17.24 -18.07
N GLU A 85 -3.70 -16.87 -19.34
CA GLU A 85 -3.26 -15.55 -19.75
C GLU A 85 -4.44 -14.57 -19.76
N MET A 86 -4.30 -13.47 -19.05
CA MET A 86 -5.28 -12.38 -19.07
C MET A 86 -5.04 -11.50 -20.30
N HIS A 87 -5.97 -11.52 -21.25
CA HIS A 87 -5.95 -10.62 -22.38
C HIS A 87 -6.60 -9.27 -22.03
N GLN A 88 -6.06 -8.19 -22.56
CA GLN A 88 -6.70 -6.87 -22.42
C GLN A 88 -8.06 -6.86 -23.13
N LEU A 89 -9.10 -6.45 -22.43
CA LEU A 89 -10.46 -6.39 -22.97
C LEU A 89 -10.58 -5.38 -24.13
N ARG A 90 -9.87 -4.26 -24.05
CA ARG A 90 -9.81 -3.23 -25.09
C ARG A 90 -8.53 -2.40 -25.00
N VAL A 91 -8.14 -1.81 -26.10
CA VAL A 91 -7.05 -0.84 -26.13
C VAL A 91 -7.57 0.50 -25.61
N VAL A 92 -6.92 1.03 -24.57
CA VAL A 92 -7.26 2.34 -23.97
C VAL A 92 -6.54 3.44 -24.76
N THR A 93 -7.28 4.46 -25.20
CA THR A 93 -6.71 5.58 -25.95
C THR A 93 -5.91 6.52 -25.05
N ARG A 94 -4.96 7.27 -25.62
CA ARG A 94 -4.19 8.28 -24.88
C ARG A 94 -5.08 9.35 -24.25
N LYS A 95 -6.15 9.75 -24.92
CA LYS A 95 -7.10 10.74 -24.39
C LYS A 95 -7.79 10.22 -23.12
N GLU A 96 -8.22 8.97 -23.13
CA GLU A 96 -8.83 8.34 -21.95
C GLU A 96 -7.85 8.30 -20.78
N LYS A 97 -6.58 7.98 -21.02
CA LYS A 97 -5.54 7.93 -19.98
C LYS A 97 -5.23 9.30 -19.36
N ILE A 98 -5.44 10.40 -20.09
CA ILE A 98 -5.26 11.76 -19.60
C ILE A 98 -6.53 12.26 -18.88
N ILE A 99 -7.71 12.01 -19.45
CA ILE A 99 -8.97 12.50 -18.91
C ILE A 99 -9.35 11.76 -17.62
N PHE A 100 -9.12 10.45 -17.57
CA PHE A 100 -9.48 9.62 -16.42
C PHE A 100 -8.93 10.14 -15.08
N PRO A 101 -7.62 10.44 -14.92
CA PRO A 101 -7.10 10.99 -13.67
C PRO A 101 -7.75 12.30 -13.26
N ILE A 102 -8.02 13.19 -14.22
CA ILE A 102 -8.64 14.49 -13.94
C ILE A 102 -10.06 14.29 -13.40
N VAL A 103 -10.86 13.44 -14.04
CA VAL A 103 -12.22 13.14 -13.61
C VAL A 103 -12.22 12.47 -12.22
N VAL A 104 -11.32 11.50 -12.00
CA VAL A 104 -11.20 10.80 -10.71
C VAL A 104 -10.83 11.76 -9.59
N ILE A 105 -9.84 12.64 -9.78
CA ILE A 105 -9.46 13.65 -8.78
C ILE A 105 -10.65 14.54 -8.45
N LEU A 106 -11.26 15.14 -9.47
CA LEU A 106 -12.36 16.08 -9.27
C LEU A 106 -13.53 15.44 -8.51
N PHE A 107 -13.96 14.25 -8.96
CA PHE A 107 -15.07 13.56 -8.34
C PHE A 107 -14.76 13.09 -6.92
N THR A 108 -13.59 12.46 -6.72
CA THR A 108 -13.25 11.86 -5.42
C THR A 108 -12.90 12.92 -4.38
N CYS A 109 -12.16 13.98 -4.76
CA CYS A 109 -11.82 15.05 -3.83
C CYS A 109 -13.03 15.93 -3.48
N LEU A 110 -14.05 15.99 -4.35
CA LEU A 110 -15.31 16.66 -4.03
C LEU A 110 -16.09 15.91 -2.94
N LEU A 111 -16.06 14.57 -2.98
CA LEU A 111 -16.74 13.72 -1.98
C LEU A 111 -15.92 13.56 -0.69
N PHE A 112 -14.61 13.42 -0.83
CA PHE A 112 -13.68 13.10 0.27
C PHE A 112 -12.44 14.00 0.22
N PRO A 113 -12.52 15.28 0.67
CA PRO A 113 -11.40 16.23 0.58
C PRO A 113 -10.11 15.75 1.28
N SER A 114 -10.25 14.93 2.32
CA SER A 114 -9.11 14.41 3.12
C SER A 114 -8.14 13.52 2.34
N ILE A 115 -8.59 12.90 1.24
CA ILE A 115 -7.72 12.04 0.41
C ILE A 115 -7.05 12.79 -0.74
N ALA A 116 -7.33 14.09 -0.91
CA ALA A 116 -6.79 14.91 -1.98
C ALA A 116 -5.24 14.89 -2.06
N PRO A 117 -4.47 14.97 -0.97
CA PRO A 117 -3.02 14.92 -1.05
C PRO A 117 -2.51 13.61 -1.66
N LEU A 118 -3.04 12.47 -1.20
CA LEU A 118 -2.62 11.16 -1.65
C LEU A 118 -3.05 10.87 -3.09
N LEU A 119 -4.36 10.96 -3.36
CA LEU A 119 -4.92 10.69 -4.68
C LEU A 119 -4.45 11.72 -5.72
N GLY A 120 -4.36 13.00 -5.31
CA GLY A 120 -3.88 14.08 -6.18
C GLY A 120 -2.46 13.83 -6.66
N MET A 121 -1.53 13.46 -5.78
CA MET A 121 -0.14 13.16 -6.17
C MET A 121 -0.05 11.90 -7.02
N PHE A 122 -0.83 10.86 -6.72
CA PHE A 122 -0.89 9.65 -7.54
C PHE A 122 -1.37 9.95 -8.97
N MET A 123 -2.46 10.70 -9.10
CA MET A 123 -3.00 11.06 -10.42
C MET A 123 -2.14 12.09 -11.16
N LEU A 124 -1.46 12.99 -10.44
CA LEU A 124 -0.46 13.87 -11.04
C LEU A 124 0.68 13.06 -11.66
N GLY A 125 1.20 12.06 -10.95
CA GLY A 125 2.22 11.15 -11.49
C GLY A 125 1.77 10.45 -12.78
N ASN A 126 0.52 9.98 -12.80
CA ASN A 126 -0.07 9.40 -14.02
C ASN A 126 -0.19 10.41 -15.17
N LEU A 127 -0.59 11.66 -14.88
CA LEU A 127 -0.64 12.73 -15.89
C LEU A 127 0.74 13.07 -16.46
N LEU A 128 1.75 13.17 -15.59
CA LEU A 128 3.13 13.41 -16.03
C LEU A 128 3.61 12.31 -17.00
N ARG A 129 3.26 11.06 -16.72
CA ARG A 129 3.64 9.92 -17.56
C ARG A 129 2.88 9.88 -18.88
N GLU A 130 1.54 10.00 -18.85
CA GLU A 130 0.68 9.77 -20.01
C GLU A 130 0.55 11.01 -20.91
N SER A 131 0.88 12.23 -20.42
CA SER A 131 0.84 13.46 -21.22
C SER A 131 1.82 13.45 -22.38
N GLY A 132 2.97 12.78 -22.22
CA GLY A 132 4.03 12.67 -23.22
C GLY A 132 4.79 13.98 -23.50
N VAL A 133 4.46 15.07 -22.82
CA VAL A 133 5.17 16.37 -22.94
C VAL A 133 6.08 16.63 -21.72
N THR A 134 5.94 15.84 -20.67
CA THR A 134 6.65 15.97 -19.39
C THR A 134 7.51 14.75 -19.06
N ASN A 135 8.00 14.03 -20.07
CA ASN A 135 8.75 12.79 -19.88
C ASN A 135 9.95 12.95 -18.94
N ARG A 136 10.69 14.07 -19.05
CA ARG A 136 11.83 14.38 -18.17
C ARG A 136 11.42 14.51 -16.70
N LEU A 137 10.27 15.16 -16.43
CA LEU A 137 9.75 15.31 -15.08
C LEU A 137 9.23 13.99 -14.54
N SER A 138 8.56 13.20 -15.38
CA SER A 138 8.11 11.85 -15.04
C SER A 138 9.30 10.94 -14.68
N ASP A 139 10.39 10.98 -15.46
CA ASP A 139 11.61 10.23 -15.18
C ASP A 139 12.27 10.66 -13.85
N THR A 140 12.38 11.97 -13.63
CA THR A 140 12.92 12.52 -12.37
C THR A 140 12.08 12.08 -11.17
N ALA A 141 10.75 12.10 -11.28
CA ALA A 141 9.86 11.68 -10.19
C ALA A 141 9.99 10.19 -9.90
N GLN A 142 10.08 9.34 -10.92
CA GLN A 142 10.16 7.89 -10.78
C GLN A 142 11.52 7.39 -10.26
N ASN A 143 12.59 8.11 -10.51
CA ASN A 143 13.95 7.68 -10.18
C ASN A 143 14.57 8.56 -9.09
N SER A 144 15.03 9.76 -9.43
CA SER A 144 15.81 10.60 -8.51
C SER A 144 15.03 11.04 -7.29
N MET A 145 13.80 11.49 -7.50
CA MET A 145 12.94 11.97 -6.42
C MET A 145 12.48 10.81 -5.52
N MET A 146 12.13 9.66 -6.09
CA MET A 146 11.79 8.45 -5.36
C MET A 146 12.94 8.01 -4.46
N ASN A 147 14.17 7.93 -4.99
CA ASN A 147 15.35 7.53 -4.23
C ASN A 147 15.62 8.50 -3.07
N MET A 148 15.53 9.82 -3.32
CA MET A 148 15.74 10.84 -2.29
C MET A 148 14.70 10.72 -1.16
N PHE A 149 13.42 10.61 -1.50
CA PHE A 149 12.36 10.46 -0.49
C PHE A 149 12.46 9.14 0.26
N THR A 150 12.83 8.05 -0.40
CA THR A 150 13.05 6.75 0.27
C THR A 150 14.17 6.85 1.30
N LEU A 151 15.27 7.52 0.96
CA LEU A 151 16.38 7.73 1.87
C LEU A 151 15.98 8.60 3.08
N LEU A 152 15.31 9.73 2.84
CA LEU A 152 14.82 10.61 3.91
C LEU A 152 13.80 9.91 4.81
N LEU A 153 12.91 9.12 4.21
CA LEU A 153 11.93 8.32 4.95
C LEU A 153 12.62 7.28 5.83
N GLY A 154 13.58 6.55 5.28
CA GLY A 154 14.35 5.54 6.02
C GLY A 154 15.09 6.15 7.22
N ILE A 155 15.74 7.31 7.05
CA ILE A 155 16.40 8.03 8.14
C ILE A 155 15.37 8.49 9.19
N SER A 156 14.26 9.07 8.75
CA SER A 156 13.22 9.59 9.65
C SER A 156 12.58 8.48 10.48
N ILE A 157 12.25 7.35 9.88
CA ILE A 157 11.68 6.19 10.60
C ILE A 157 12.73 5.57 11.50
N GLY A 158 13.96 5.34 10.99
CA GLY A 158 15.04 4.76 11.76
C GLY A 158 15.42 5.57 13.00
N SER A 159 15.40 6.90 12.90
CA SER A 159 15.68 7.78 14.05
C SER A 159 14.61 7.72 15.16
N ARG A 160 13.39 7.30 14.83
CA ARG A 160 12.28 7.15 15.79
C ARG A 160 12.15 5.71 16.32
N THR A 161 12.94 4.78 15.79
CA THR A 161 12.91 3.37 16.17
C THR A 161 13.76 3.15 17.42
N ALA A 162 13.10 2.98 18.57
CA ALA A 162 13.77 2.62 19.82
C ALA A 162 13.72 1.09 20.00
N GLY A 163 14.89 0.47 20.29
CA GLY A 163 14.99 -0.98 20.38
C GLY A 163 14.12 -1.62 21.46
N ASN A 164 13.82 -0.89 22.56
CA ASN A 164 12.92 -1.33 23.62
C ASN A 164 11.45 -1.37 23.21
N GLU A 165 11.03 -0.58 22.22
CA GLU A 165 9.65 -0.57 21.71
C GLU A 165 9.38 -1.78 20.80
N PHE A 166 10.42 -2.29 20.12
CA PHE A 166 10.28 -3.46 19.23
C PHE A 166 10.06 -4.79 19.95
N LEU A 167 10.44 -4.88 21.21
CA LEU A 167 10.30 -6.09 22.03
C LEU A 167 9.00 -6.11 22.86
N GLN A 168 8.11 -5.16 22.65
CA GLN A 168 6.81 -5.12 23.32
C GLN A 168 5.84 -6.10 22.66
N ILE A 169 4.90 -6.61 23.47
CA ILE A 169 3.86 -7.54 22.99
C ILE A 169 3.02 -6.93 21.86
N ASP A 170 2.68 -5.65 21.99
CA ASP A 170 1.89 -4.93 20.99
C ASP A 170 2.59 -4.91 19.62
N THR A 171 3.90 -4.73 19.58
CA THR A 171 4.68 -4.79 18.34
C THR A 171 4.66 -6.17 17.71
N LEU A 172 4.75 -7.24 18.51
CA LEU A 172 4.65 -8.60 18.00
C LEU A 172 3.25 -8.90 17.45
N ILE A 173 2.21 -8.38 18.11
CA ILE A 173 0.83 -8.47 17.60
C ILE A 173 0.69 -7.72 16.27
N ILE A 174 1.22 -6.50 16.16
CA ILE A 174 1.20 -5.71 14.92
C ILE A 174 1.92 -6.46 13.78
N LEU A 175 3.08 -7.04 14.06
CA LEU A 175 3.79 -7.88 13.10
C LEU A 175 2.95 -9.09 12.67
N GLY A 176 2.37 -9.83 13.61
CA GLY A 176 1.51 -10.96 13.31
C GLY A 176 0.28 -10.59 12.48
N LEU A 177 -0.39 -9.49 12.84
CA LEU A 177 -1.54 -8.95 12.11
C LEU A 177 -1.18 -8.47 10.71
N GLY A 178 -0.02 -7.84 10.56
CA GLY A 178 0.49 -7.41 9.25
C GLY A 178 0.76 -8.59 8.30
N LEU A 179 1.34 -9.68 8.81
CA LEU A 179 1.53 -10.92 8.05
C LEU A 179 0.19 -11.54 7.65
N LEU A 180 -0.76 -11.60 8.59
CA LEU A 180 -2.10 -12.09 8.33
C LEU A 180 -2.81 -11.25 7.27
N ALA A 181 -2.73 -9.93 7.37
CA ALA A 181 -3.27 -9.00 6.38
C ALA A 181 -2.74 -9.29 4.97
N PHE A 182 -1.43 -9.46 4.87
CA PHE A 182 -0.76 -9.73 3.61
C PHE A 182 -1.16 -11.10 3.01
N CYS A 183 -1.24 -12.14 3.83
CA CYS A 183 -1.67 -13.47 3.38
C CYS A 183 -3.11 -13.45 2.89
N ILE A 184 -4.05 -12.84 3.63
CA ILE A 184 -5.46 -12.75 3.24
C ILE A 184 -5.63 -11.90 1.98
N SER A 185 -4.89 -10.80 1.85
CA SER A 185 -4.90 -9.98 0.64
C SER A 185 -4.41 -10.76 -0.58
N THR A 186 -3.38 -11.58 -0.42
CA THR A 186 -2.87 -12.46 -1.49
C THR A 186 -3.93 -13.50 -1.88
N ILE A 187 -4.58 -14.13 -0.90
CA ILE A 187 -5.65 -15.12 -1.15
C ILE A 187 -6.84 -14.46 -1.86
N GLY A 188 -7.23 -13.27 -1.42
CA GLY A 188 -8.33 -12.52 -2.04
C GLY A 188 -8.03 -12.03 -3.45
N GLY A 189 -6.75 -11.89 -3.80
CA GLY A 189 -6.28 -11.47 -5.12
C GLY A 189 -6.19 -12.60 -6.15
N LEU A 190 -6.17 -13.85 -5.69
CA LEU A 190 -6.14 -15.06 -6.52
C LEU A 190 -7.51 -15.43 -7.05
#